data_9de0fd5a901bf6bc0d8e6f17db1461ed
#
_entry.id   9de0fd5a901bf6bc0d8e6f17db1461ed
#
_cell.length_a   1.000
_cell.length_b   1.000
_cell.length_c   1.000
_cell.angle_alpha   90.00
_cell.angle_beta   90.00
_cell.angle_gamma   90.00
#
_symmetry.space_group_name_H-M   'P 1'
#
loop_
_entity.id
_entity.type
_entity.pdbx_description
1 polymer ?
#
loop_
_entity_poly.entity_id
_entity_poly.type
_entity_poly.pdbx_seq_one_letter_code
_entity_poly.pdbx_strand_id
1 'polypeptide(L)'
;MIKRTFVCVLGALLMGLGSLSALAQESVTPYFTTEELPDLIKCLPPPPDTLSAAFTYDIMQYMWGKTQRNDPERAEMARRDAVWSYEALLTELSVPFGRKISAEDTPELWKLLVTSLTTTDQMRVAPKAFYHRKRPFARFKEEPFIEDDAEFSGEGSYPSGHTMRSWTAALILAEVNPDAADAIFARAWKCGESRVISGAHWQSDVDVTRLAASIGYSRLQTSPDFRRQMARAQKEFARGR
;
A
#
# COMPACT_ATOMS: atom_id res chain seq x y z
N MET A 1 65.57 -23.27 35.12
CA MET A 1 64.22 -23.85 34.88
C MET A 1 63.24 -23.17 35.83
N ILE A 2 62.50 -22.18 35.33
CA ILE A 2 61.53 -21.42 36.13
C ILE A 2 60.15 -21.74 35.54
N LYS A 3 59.30 -22.42 36.33
CA LYS A 3 57.91 -22.74 35.98
C LYS A 3 57.08 -21.47 36.23
N ARG A 4 56.45 -20.92 35.16
CA ARG A 4 55.44 -19.87 35.26
C ARG A 4 54.07 -20.49 35.34
N THR A 5 53.39 -20.29 36.46
CA THR A 5 52.01 -20.65 36.72
C THR A 5 51.07 -19.62 36.06
N PHE A 6 50.22 -20.06 35.16
CA PHE A 6 49.13 -19.24 34.56
C PHE A 6 47.90 -19.32 35.45
N VAL A 7 47.50 -18.19 35.98
CA VAL A 7 46.21 -18.03 36.70
C VAL A 7 45.16 -17.69 35.65
N CYS A 8 44.19 -18.58 35.41
CA CYS A 8 42.98 -18.27 34.63
C CYS A 8 41.99 -17.47 35.50
N VAL A 9 41.74 -16.25 35.13
CA VAL A 9 40.62 -15.47 35.66
C VAL A 9 39.39 -15.75 34.81
N LEU A 10 38.40 -16.42 35.38
CA LEU A 10 37.11 -16.68 34.79
C LEU A 10 36.25 -15.41 34.91
N GLY A 11 36.13 -14.64 33.83
CA GLY A 11 35.18 -13.54 33.72
C GLY A 11 33.80 -14.06 33.40
N ALA A 12 32.88 -14.02 34.33
CA ALA A 12 31.46 -14.32 34.09
C ALA A 12 30.82 -13.21 33.27
N LEU A 13 30.53 -13.50 31.99
CA LEU A 13 29.77 -12.62 31.09
C LEU A 13 28.27 -12.84 31.36
N LEU A 14 27.64 -11.94 32.10
CA LEU A 14 26.18 -11.89 32.24
C LEU A 14 25.61 -11.45 30.91
N MET A 15 25.14 -12.41 30.10
CA MET A 15 24.27 -12.16 28.95
C MET A 15 22.90 -11.76 29.48
N GLY A 16 22.58 -10.47 29.39
CA GLY A 16 21.22 -9.97 29.56
C GLY A 16 20.35 -10.51 28.44
N LEU A 17 19.46 -11.44 28.76
CA LEU A 17 18.38 -11.89 27.91
C LEU A 17 17.39 -10.74 27.74
N GLY A 18 17.63 -9.87 26.76
CA GLY A 18 16.64 -8.97 26.25
C GLY A 18 15.57 -9.81 25.55
N SER A 19 14.41 -9.96 26.19
CA SER A 19 13.22 -10.54 25.58
C SER A 19 12.79 -9.65 24.42
N LEU A 20 13.23 -9.96 23.20
CA LEU A 20 12.57 -9.49 21.99
C LEU A 20 11.21 -10.21 21.96
N SER A 21 10.17 -9.52 22.42
CA SER A 21 8.81 -9.87 22.07
C SER A 21 8.65 -9.60 20.57
N ALA A 22 9.02 -10.55 19.75
CA ALA A 22 8.54 -10.65 18.40
C ALA A 22 7.01 -10.90 18.52
N LEU A 23 6.23 -9.83 18.45
CA LEU A 23 4.79 -9.95 18.21
C LEU A 23 4.67 -10.74 16.92
N ALA A 24 4.29 -12.00 17.04
CA ALA A 24 3.92 -12.83 15.90
C ALA A 24 2.81 -12.06 15.17
N GLN A 25 3.13 -11.54 14.00
CA GLN A 25 2.15 -10.93 13.13
C GLN A 25 1.23 -12.07 12.72
N GLU A 26 0.03 -12.12 13.33
CA GLU A 26 -0.98 -13.13 12.98
C GLU A 26 -1.13 -13.12 11.46
N SER A 27 -0.92 -14.25 10.83
CA SER A 27 -1.07 -14.40 9.39
C SER A 27 -2.54 -14.10 9.03
N VAL A 28 -2.76 -12.96 8.41
CA VAL A 28 -4.10 -12.54 7.99
C VAL A 28 -4.59 -13.46 6.88
N THR A 29 -5.65 -14.22 7.14
CA THR A 29 -6.28 -15.06 6.12
C THR A 29 -7.14 -14.18 5.21
N PRO A 30 -6.87 -14.11 3.90
CA PRO A 30 -7.65 -13.31 2.97
C PRO A 30 -9.07 -13.86 2.79
N TYR A 31 -10.01 -13.02 2.33
CA TYR A 31 -11.39 -13.45 2.04
C TYR A 31 -11.50 -14.38 0.82
N PHE A 32 -10.54 -14.31 -0.08
CA PHE A 32 -10.46 -15.10 -1.31
C PHE A 32 -9.02 -15.50 -1.59
N THR A 33 -8.83 -16.68 -2.16
CA THR A 33 -7.53 -17.07 -2.76
C THR A 33 -7.31 -16.30 -4.05
N THR A 34 -6.07 -16.34 -4.56
CA THR A 34 -5.71 -15.66 -5.81
C THR A 34 -6.56 -16.16 -7.00
N GLU A 35 -6.87 -17.44 -7.03
CA GLU A 35 -7.64 -18.11 -8.09
C GLU A 35 -9.12 -17.71 -8.09
N GLU A 36 -9.64 -17.31 -6.92
CA GLU A 36 -11.03 -16.87 -6.75
C GLU A 36 -11.23 -15.39 -7.09
N LEU A 37 -10.12 -14.63 -7.23
CA LEU A 37 -10.14 -13.21 -7.56
C LEU A 37 -10.22 -12.98 -9.08
N PRO A 38 -10.77 -11.84 -9.54
CA PRO A 38 -10.75 -11.48 -10.95
C PRO A 38 -9.34 -11.39 -11.53
N ASP A 39 -9.13 -11.97 -12.69
CA ASP A 39 -7.88 -11.88 -13.44
C ASP A 39 -7.77 -10.51 -14.12
N LEU A 40 -6.93 -9.64 -13.56
CA LEU A 40 -6.75 -8.28 -14.05
C LEU A 40 -6.13 -8.21 -15.47
N ILE A 41 -5.43 -9.26 -15.92
CA ILE A 41 -4.89 -9.30 -17.29
C ILE A 41 -6.03 -9.40 -18.31
N LYS A 42 -7.14 -10.06 -17.93
CA LYS A 42 -8.30 -10.24 -18.81
C LYS A 42 -9.29 -9.08 -18.76
N CYS A 43 -9.41 -8.41 -17.62
CA CYS A 43 -10.49 -7.44 -17.41
C CYS A 43 -10.05 -5.97 -17.46
N LEU A 44 -8.74 -5.70 -17.52
CA LEU A 44 -8.21 -4.35 -17.64
C LEU A 44 -7.50 -4.14 -18.98
N PRO A 45 -7.46 -2.89 -19.49
CA PRO A 45 -6.64 -2.58 -20.65
C PRO A 45 -5.15 -2.81 -20.31
N PRO A 46 -4.32 -3.21 -21.30
CA PRO A 46 -2.88 -3.30 -21.10
C PRO A 46 -2.27 -1.91 -20.84
N PRO A 47 -1.04 -1.84 -20.29
CA PRO A 47 -0.32 -0.58 -20.21
C PRO A 47 -0.15 0.03 -21.62
N PRO A 48 -0.15 1.38 -21.74
CA PRO A 48 -0.01 2.05 -23.02
C PRO A 48 1.24 1.63 -23.80
N ASP A 49 1.09 1.42 -25.09
CA ASP A 49 2.22 1.25 -26.02
C ASP A 49 3.12 2.50 -25.99
N THR A 50 4.43 2.30 -26.03
CA THR A 50 5.42 3.38 -25.91
C THR A 50 5.42 4.38 -27.07
N LEU A 51 4.75 4.09 -28.17
CA LEU A 51 4.57 5.00 -29.31
C LEU A 51 3.20 5.67 -29.31
N SER A 52 2.34 5.40 -28.33
CA SER A 52 0.99 5.93 -28.24
C SER A 52 0.93 7.34 -27.63
N ALA A 53 -0.13 8.07 -27.95
CA ALA A 53 -0.46 9.34 -27.31
C ALA A 53 -0.70 9.17 -25.78
N ALA A 54 -1.26 8.03 -25.36
CA ALA A 54 -1.45 7.72 -23.95
C ALA A 54 -0.12 7.59 -23.20
N PHE A 55 0.92 7.03 -23.83
CA PHE A 55 2.25 7.01 -23.21
C PHE A 55 2.91 8.39 -23.21
N THR A 56 2.66 9.22 -24.22
CA THR A 56 3.11 10.63 -24.21
C THR A 56 2.50 11.35 -23.00
N TYR A 57 1.23 11.12 -22.70
CA TYR A 57 0.58 11.66 -21.49
C TYR A 57 1.26 11.15 -20.22
N ASP A 58 1.60 9.88 -20.11
CA ASP A 58 2.35 9.33 -18.99
C ASP A 58 3.69 10.06 -18.77
N ILE A 59 4.42 10.36 -19.84
CA ILE A 59 5.67 11.14 -19.77
C ILE A 59 5.40 12.55 -19.24
N MET A 60 4.36 13.22 -19.74
CA MET A 60 3.99 14.57 -19.29
C MET A 60 3.65 14.57 -17.80
N GLN A 61 2.90 13.57 -17.32
CA GLN A 61 2.56 13.43 -15.91
C GLN A 61 3.77 13.12 -15.04
N TYR A 62 4.73 12.32 -15.53
CA TYR A 62 6.00 12.12 -14.83
C TYR A 62 6.79 13.43 -14.68
N MET A 63 6.89 14.23 -15.76
CA MET A 63 7.56 15.54 -15.70
C MET A 63 6.83 16.51 -14.77
N TRP A 64 5.50 16.57 -14.81
CA TRP A 64 4.71 17.30 -13.83
C TRP A 64 5.00 16.85 -12.40
N GLY A 65 5.01 15.53 -12.14
CA GLY A 65 5.34 14.97 -10.83
C GLY A 65 6.68 15.45 -10.30
N LYS A 66 7.68 15.57 -11.17
CA LYS A 66 9.01 16.12 -10.78
C LYS A 66 8.92 17.58 -10.33
N THR A 67 8.05 18.41 -10.93
CA THR A 67 7.86 19.80 -10.47
C THR A 67 7.22 19.88 -9.09
N GLN A 68 6.35 18.92 -8.75
CA GLN A 68 5.68 18.87 -7.45
C GLN A 68 6.64 18.59 -6.28
N ARG A 69 7.83 18.06 -6.55
CA ARG A 69 8.87 17.83 -5.54
C ARG A 69 9.46 19.13 -4.98
N ASN A 70 9.23 20.26 -5.66
CA ASN A 70 9.66 21.59 -5.21
C ASN A 70 8.74 22.16 -4.11
N ASP A 71 7.54 21.62 -3.94
CA ASP A 71 6.67 21.92 -2.81
C ASP A 71 7.03 20.99 -1.64
N PRO A 72 7.58 21.51 -0.53
CA PRO A 72 8.01 20.69 0.60
C PRO A 72 6.89 19.85 1.22
N GLU A 73 5.67 20.39 1.32
CA GLU A 73 4.53 19.68 1.90
C GLU A 73 4.11 18.52 1.00
N ARG A 74 4.07 18.76 -0.31
CA ARG A 74 3.71 17.74 -1.29
C ARG A 74 4.78 16.64 -1.41
N ALA A 75 6.03 17.05 -1.36
CA ALA A 75 7.17 16.13 -1.35
C ALA A 75 7.16 15.22 -0.11
N GLU A 76 6.91 15.78 1.07
CA GLU A 76 6.84 15.04 2.31
C GLU A 76 5.63 14.11 2.35
N MET A 77 4.47 14.55 1.85
CA MET A 77 3.31 13.66 1.68
C MET A 77 3.65 12.47 0.78
N ALA A 78 4.39 12.68 -0.31
CA ALA A 78 4.79 11.60 -1.20
C ALA A 78 5.71 10.58 -0.51
N ARG A 79 6.59 11.03 0.41
CA ARG A 79 7.42 10.13 1.22
C ARG A 79 6.60 9.30 2.19
N ARG A 80 5.66 9.92 2.91
CA ARG A 80 4.76 9.18 3.82
C ARG A 80 3.90 8.17 3.07
N ASP A 81 3.37 8.54 1.91
CA ASP A 81 2.56 7.65 1.06
C ASP A 81 3.36 6.49 0.45
N ALA A 82 4.68 6.55 0.45
CA ALA A 82 5.55 5.50 -0.07
C ALA A 82 5.81 4.38 0.95
N VAL A 83 5.59 4.62 2.23
CA VAL A 83 5.82 3.62 3.27
C VAL A 83 4.91 2.41 3.03
N TRP A 84 5.54 1.25 2.77
CA TRP A 84 4.83 0.00 2.46
C TRP A 84 4.32 -0.67 3.73
N SER A 85 3.31 -0.07 4.36
CA SER A 85 2.70 -0.53 5.61
C SER A 85 1.20 -0.22 5.61
N TYR A 86 0.39 -1.15 6.12
CA TYR A 86 -1.04 -0.89 6.35
C TYR A 86 -1.24 0.17 7.44
N GLU A 87 -0.42 0.12 8.48
CA GLU A 87 -0.48 1.08 9.58
C GLU A 87 -0.20 2.51 9.10
N ALA A 88 0.85 2.72 8.29
CA ALA A 88 1.17 4.02 7.72
C ALA A 88 0.03 4.54 6.82
N LEU A 89 -0.50 3.71 5.92
CA LEU A 89 -1.63 4.06 5.06
C LEU A 89 -2.87 4.44 5.87
N LEU A 90 -3.23 3.63 6.87
CA LEU A 90 -4.47 3.83 7.65
C LEU A 90 -4.33 5.00 8.63
N THR A 91 -3.11 5.33 9.07
CA THR A 91 -2.82 6.57 9.81
C THR A 91 -3.13 7.79 8.95
N GLU A 92 -2.68 7.82 7.69
CA GLU A 92 -2.94 8.91 6.76
C GLU A 92 -4.44 9.04 6.38
N LEU A 93 -5.18 7.95 6.37
CA LEU A 93 -6.62 7.93 6.12
C LEU A 93 -7.47 8.21 7.37
N SER A 94 -6.89 8.16 8.56
CA SER A 94 -7.61 8.43 9.83
C SER A 94 -8.14 9.85 9.90
N VAL A 95 -7.37 10.84 9.40
CA VAL A 95 -7.78 12.27 9.43
C VAL A 95 -9.03 12.51 8.59
N PRO A 96 -9.06 12.18 7.28
CA PRO A 96 -10.26 12.37 6.48
C PRO A 96 -11.43 11.48 6.92
N PHE A 97 -11.16 10.31 7.51
CA PHE A 97 -12.21 9.44 8.05
C PHE A 97 -12.86 10.02 9.32
N GLY A 98 -12.17 10.93 10.02
CA GLY A 98 -12.66 11.60 11.23
C GLY A 98 -12.48 10.78 12.51
N ARG A 99 -11.72 9.69 12.47
CA ARG A 99 -11.42 8.84 13.63
C ARG A 99 -10.10 8.10 13.42
N LYS A 100 -9.32 7.91 14.49
CA LYS A 100 -8.10 7.10 14.45
C LYS A 100 -8.42 5.66 14.10
N ILE A 101 -7.73 5.11 13.11
CA ILE A 101 -7.86 3.73 12.65
C ILE A 101 -6.65 2.95 13.15
N SER A 102 -6.87 2.04 14.09
CA SER A 102 -5.81 1.18 14.62
C SER A 102 -6.40 -0.13 15.16
N ALA A 103 -5.54 -1.12 15.38
CA ALA A 103 -5.96 -2.39 16.00
C ALA A 103 -6.50 -2.21 17.43
N GLU A 104 -6.05 -1.17 18.14
CA GLU A 104 -6.44 -0.87 19.50
C GLU A 104 -7.76 -0.05 19.57
N ASP A 105 -7.85 1.03 18.78
CA ASP A 105 -8.96 1.99 18.87
C ASP A 105 -10.20 1.55 18.06
N THR A 106 -9.99 0.82 16.95
CA THR A 106 -11.04 0.39 16.01
C THR A 106 -10.80 -1.04 15.52
N PRO A 107 -10.79 -2.04 16.42
CA PRO A 107 -10.38 -3.41 16.08
C PRO A 107 -11.22 -4.08 14.99
N GLU A 108 -12.52 -3.83 14.92
CA GLU A 108 -13.38 -4.42 13.89
C GLU A 108 -13.13 -3.77 12.51
N LEU A 109 -12.93 -2.45 12.47
CA LEU A 109 -12.57 -1.73 11.26
C LEU A 109 -11.15 -2.08 10.80
N TRP A 110 -10.19 -2.15 11.74
CA TRP A 110 -8.83 -2.57 11.44
C TRP A 110 -8.80 -3.95 10.79
N LYS A 111 -9.47 -4.93 11.39
CA LYS A 111 -9.57 -6.29 10.86
C LYS A 111 -10.18 -6.31 9.47
N LEU A 112 -11.28 -5.58 9.26
CA LEU A 112 -11.92 -5.45 7.95
C LEU A 112 -10.94 -4.94 6.90
N LEU A 113 -10.25 -3.83 7.20
CA LEU A 113 -9.32 -3.18 6.28
C LEU A 113 -8.14 -4.08 5.97
N VAL A 114 -7.41 -4.56 6.98
CA VAL A 114 -6.21 -5.38 6.76
C VAL A 114 -6.52 -6.65 5.98
N THR A 115 -7.62 -7.34 6.30
CA THR A 115 -8.03 -8.55 5.56
C THR A 115 -8.40 -8.23 4.11
N SER A 116 -9.13 -7.12 3.88
CA SER A 116 -9.53 -6.70 2.53
C SER A 116 -8.34 -6.27 1.68
N LEU A 117 -7.42 -5.48 2.26
CA LEU A 117 -6.22 -5.02 1.58
C LEU A 117 -5.29 -6.20 1.24
N THR A 118 -5.11 -7.14 2.16
CA THR A 118 -4.37 -8.39 1.90
C THR A 118 -5.01 -9.18 0.77
N THR A 119 -6.35 -9.24 0.72
CA THR A 119 -7.08 -9.96 -0.33
C THR A 119 -6.88 -9.30 -1.70
N THR A 120 -7.14 -7.99 -1.81
CA THR A 120 -7.08 -7.29 -3.10
C THR A 120 -5.66 -7.10 -3.60
N ASP A 121 -4.67 -7.01 -2.71
CA ASP A 121 -3.25 -6.85 -3.07
C ASP A 121 -2.71 -8.03 -3.89
N GLN A 122 -3.27 -9.23 -3.74
CA GLN A 122 -2.91 -10.41 -4.54
C GLN A 122 -3.15 -10.17 -6.04
N MET A 123 -4.17 -9.38 -6.40
CA MET A 123 -4.57 -9.16 -7.80
C MET A 123 -3.49 -8.46 -8.64
N ARG A 124 -2.56 -7.73 -8.02
CA ARG A 124 -1.47 -7.02 -8.73
C ARG A 124 -0.31 -7.93 -9.16
N VAL A 125 -0.18 -9.12 -8.57
CA VAL A 125 1.02 -9.96 -8.74
C VAL A 125 1.16 -10.46 -10.17
N ALA A 126 0.11 -11.10 -10.71
CA ALA A 126 0.14 -11.66 -12.05
C ALA A 126 0.35 -10.60 -13.15
N PRO A 127 -0.37 -9.46 -13.20
CA PRO A 127 -0.13 -8.44 -14.22
C PRO A 127 1.25 -7.77 -14.09
N LYS A 128 1.80 -7.57 -12.88
CA LYS A 128 3.16 -7.09 -12.70
C LYS A 128 4.19 -8.01 -13.36
N ALA A 129 4.05 -9.31 -13.12
CA ALA A 129 4.90 -10.33 -13.71
C ALA A 129 4.70 -10.48 -15.22
N PHE A 130 3.47 -10.32 -15.72
CA PHE A 130 3.14 -10.47 -17.14
C PHE A 130 3.66 -9.30 -18.00
N TYR A 131 3.39 -8.06 -17.58
CA TYR A 131 3.74 -6.87 -18.38
C TYR A 131 5.18 -6.41 -18.19
N HIS A 132 5.83 -6.68 -17.07
CA HIS A 132 7.19 -6.22 -16.75
C HIS A 132 7.44 -4.75 -17.10
N ARG A 133 6.42 -3.90 -16.93
CA ARG A 133 6.49 -2.50 -17.32
C ARG A 133 7.57 -1.77 -16.53
N LYS A 134 8.53 -1.17 -17.23
CA LYS A 134 9.58 -0.37 -16.55
C LYS A 134 8.99 0.82 -15.82
N ARG A 135 9.44 1.04 -14.59
CA ARG A 135 9.10 2.23 -13.81
C ARG A 135 9.66 3.50 -14.44
N PRO A 136 9.03 4.68 -14.26
CA PRO A 136 9.51 5.95 -14.82
C PRO A 136 10.99 6.21 -14.53
N PHE A 137 11.42 6.21 -13.27
CA PHE A 137 12.81 6.46 -12.90
C PHE A 137 13.78 5.48 -13.60
N ALA A 138 13.45 4.19 -13.64
CA ALA A 138 14.27 3.17 -14.28
C ALA A 138 14.31 3.33 -15.81
N ARG A 139 13.22 3.80 -16.46
CA ARG A 139 13.19 4.08 -17.89
C ARG A 139 14.09 5.24 -18.26
N PHE A 140 14.10 6.29 -17.46
CA PHE A 140 14.92 7.48 -17.70
C PHE A 140 16.32 7.37 -17.09
N LYS A 141 16.67 6.26 -16.43
CA LYS A 141 17.95 6.03 -15.76
C LYS A 141 18.24 7.13 -14.71
N GLU A 142 17.22 7.53 -13.99
CA GLU A 142 17.29 8.50 -12.90
C GLU A 142 17.26 7.76 -11.56
N GLU A 143 17.85 8.37 -10.53
CA GLU A 143 17.66 7.89 -9.15
C GLU A 143 16.20 8.08 -8.72
N PRO A 144 15.61 7.13 -7.99
CA PRO A 144 14.27 7.30 -7.47
C PRO A 144 14.23 8.47 -6.48
N PHE A 145 13.13 9.23 -6.49
CA PHE A 145 12.94 10.34 -5.54
C PHE A 145 12.85 9.85 -4.08
N ILE A 146 12.40 8.64 -3.88
CA ILE A 146 12.31 7.96 -2.59
C ILE A 146 13.23 6.75 -2.67
N GLU A 147 14.23 6.70 -1.78
CA GLU A 147 15.30 5.70 -1.81
C GLU A 147 14.76 4.26 -1.79
N ASP A 148 13.78 4.00 -0.94
CA ASP A 148 13.15 2.67 -0.82
C ASP A 148 12.48 2.21 -2.14
N ASP A 149 12.12 3.13 -3.04
CA ASP A 149 11.55 2.76 -4.35
C ASP A 149 12.60 2.05 -5.25
N ALA A 150 13.89 2.15 -4.96
CA ALA A 150 14.96 1.47 -5.68
C ALA A 150 14.83 -0.06 -5.59
N GLU A 151 14.36 -0.59 -4.46
CA GLU A 151 14.16 -2.02 -4.24
C GLU A 151 13.17 -2.62 -5.26
N PHE A 152 12.22 -1.81 -5.75
CA PHE A 152 11.24 -2.22 -6.73
C PHE A 152 11.68 -2.05 -8.19
N SER A 153 12.94 -1.68 -8.45
CA SER A 153 13.44 -1.43 -9.82
C SER A 153 13.30 -2.63 -10.75
N GLY A 154 13.39 -3.84 -10.22
CA GLY A 154 13.19 -5.11 -10.94
C GLY A 154 11.73 -5.56 -11.05
N GLU A 155 10.80 -4.96 -10.30
CA GLU A 155 9.37 -5.25 -10.36
C GLU A 155 8.67 -4.42 -11.44
N GLY A 156 7.68 -5.01 -12.12
CA GLY A 156 6.81 -4.27 -13.02
C GLY A 156 6.06 -3.13 -12.33
N SER A 157 5.91 -1.99 -13.01
CA SER A 157 5.16 -0.84 -12.45
C SER A 157 3.64 -1.01 -12.52
N TYR A 158 3.13 -1.85 -13.41
CA TYR A 158 1.71 -1.98 -13.72
C TYR A 158 1.09 -3.24 -13.08
N PRO A 159 0.00 -3.11 -12.31
CA PRO A 159 -0.62 -1.91 -11.74
C PRO A 159 0.08 -1.44 -10.45
N SER A 160 -0.34 -0.26 -9.90
CA SER A 160 0.25 0.32 -8.69
C SER A 160 -0.25 -0.34 -7.40
N GLY A 161 0.64 -0.97 -6.62
CA GLY A 161 0.28 -1.59 -5.34
C GLY A 161 -0.21 -0.59 -4.28
N HIS A 162 0.45 0.55 -4.13
CA HIS A 162 0.03 1.61 -3.19
C HIS A 162 -1.36 2.16 -3.53
N THR A 163 -1.62 2.39 -4.83
CA THR A 163 -2.95 2.83 -5.28
C THR A 163 -4.02 1.75 -5.05
N MET A 164 -3.68 0.47 -5.26
CA MET A 164 -4.60 -0.64 -4.97
C MET A 164 -5.06 -0.60 -3.51
N ARG A 165 -4.10 -0.51 -2.59
CA ARG A 165 -4.39 -0.47 -1.16
C ARG A 165 -5.16 0.79 -0.76
N SER A 166 -4.70 1.97 -1.17
CA SER A 166 -5.34 3.23 -0.78
C SER A 166 -6.75 3.38 -1.32
N TRP A 167 -7.00 2.95 -2.57
CA TRP A 167 -8.33 3.04 -3.18
C TRP A 167 -9.30 1.99 -2.61
N THR A 168 -8.83 0.76 -2.36
CA THR A 168 -9.64 -0.26 -1.66
C THR A 168 -10.00 0.20 -0.25
N ALA A 169 -9.05 0.77 0.50
CA ALA A 169 -9.35 1.33 1.82
C ALA A 169 -10.37 2.46 1.76
N ALA A 170 -10.25 3.36 0.77
CA ALA A 170 -11.20 4.46 0.60
C ALA A 170 -12.62 3.98 0.32
N LEU A 171 -12.81 2.97 -0.53
CA LEU A 171 -14.12 2.37 -0.82
C LEU A 171 -14.77 1.80 0.46
N ILE A 172 -13.99 1.09 1.28
CA ILE A 172 -14.45 0.53 2.54
C ILE A 172 -14.78 1.63 3.55
N LEU A 173 -13.90 2.60 3.72
CA LEU A 173 -14.07 3.70 4.68
C LEU A 173 -15.26 4.59 4.33
N ALA A 174 -15.49 4.86 3.04
CA ALA A 174 -16.65 5.61 2.56
C ALA A 174 -17.98 4.85 2.80
N GLU A 175 -17.97 3.50 2.77
CA GLU A 175 -19.16 2.71 3.13
C GLU A 175 -19.40 2.71 4.66
N VAL A 176 -18.33 2.79 5.47
CA VAL A 176 -18.46 2.88 6.94
C VAL A 176 -18.87 4.29 7.39
N ASN A 177 -18.32 5.33 6.78
CA ASN A 177 -18.61 6.74 7.06
C ASN A 177 -18.95 7.50 5.78
N PRO A 178 -20.19 7.40 5.27
CA PRO A 178 -20.59 8.09 4.03
C PRO A 178 -20.49 9.61 4.09
N ASP A 179 -20.64 10.22 5.27
CA ASP A 179 -20.56 11.68 5.47
C ASP A 179 -19.13 12.22 5.19
N ALA A 180 -18.12 11.36 5.30
CA ALA A 180 -16.72 11.71 5.04
C ALA A 180 -16.21 11.24 3.66
N ALA A 181 -17.07 10.68 2.80
CA ALA A 181 -16.67 10.03 1.56
C ALA A 181 -15.80 10.93 0.67
N ASP A 182 -16.19 12.21 0.45
CA ASP A 182 -15.46 13.14 -0.40
C ASP A 182 -14.02 13.36 0.11
N ALA A 183 -13.86 13.57 1.41
CA ALA A 183 -12.54 13.78 2.03
C ALA A 183 -11.66 12.52 1.95
N ILE A 184 -12.25 11.34 2.17
CA ILE A 184 -11.57 10.05 2.08
C ILE A 184 -11.07 9.81 0.66
N PHE A 185 -11.93 9.96 -0.36
CA PHE A 185 -11.55 9.79 -1.76
C PHE A 185 -10.53 10.82 -2.22
N ALA A 186 -10.66 12.09 -1.80
CA ALA A 186 -9.67 13.11 -2.09
C ALA A 186 -8.26 12.74 -1.55
N ARG A 187 -8.20 12.19 -0.33
CA ARG A 187 -6.92 11.75 0.25
C ARG A 187 -6.34 10.52 -0.47
N ALA A 188 -7.18 9.54 -0.77
CA ALA A 188 -6.75 8.35 -1.52
C ALA A 188 -6.31 8.69 -2.95
N TRP A 189 -6.92 9.69 -3.57
CA TRP A 189 -6.48 10.22 -4.87
C TRP A 189 -5.06 10.75 -4.79
N LYS A 190 -4.75 11.58 -3.77
CA LYS A 190 -3.41 12.13 -3.54
C LYS A 190 -2.37 11.03 -3.28
N CYS A 191 -2.75 9.91 -2.64
CA CYS A 191 -1.85 8.77 -2.48
C CYS A 191 -1.42 8.19 -3.84
N GLY A 192 -2.35 8.04 -4.79
CA GLY A 192 -2.00 7.66 -6.16
C GLY A 192 -1.09 8.67 -6.86
N GLU A 193 -1.39 9.98 -6.76
CA GLU A 193 -0.54 11.05 -7.31
C GLU A 193 0.87 11.03 -6.70
N SER A 194 1.00 10.71 -5.42
CA SER A 194 2.29 10.57 -4.74
C SER A 194 3.18 9.55 -5.43
N ARG A 195 2.62 8.50 -6.02
CA ARG A 195 3.40 7.48 -6.75
C ARG A 195 3.87 7.96 -8.12
N VAL A 196 3.18 8.93 -8.73
CA VAL A 196 3.63 9.63 -9.94
C VAL A 196 4.73 10.65 -9.58
N ILE A 197 4.54 11.38 -8.50
CA ILE A 197 5.52 12.35 -7.98
C ILE A 197 6.82 11.67 -7.59
N SER A 198 6.77 10.51 -6.93
CA SER A 198 7.97 9.73 -6.60
C SER A 198 8.67 9.18 -7.86
N GLY A 199 7.97 9.08 -8.99
CA GLY A 199 8.47 8.47 -10.20
C GLY A 199 8.46 6.94 -10.19
N ALA A 200 7.82 6.32 -9.19
CA ALA A 200 7.69 4.87 -9.08
C ALA A 200 6.66 4.29 -10.05
N HIS A 201 5.64 5.08 -10.41
CA HIS A 201 4.54 4.68 -11.27
C HIS A 201 4.23 5.72 -12.35
N TRP A 202 3.75 5.23 -13.49
CA TRP A 202 3.14 6.05 -14.53
C TRP A 202 1.72 6.46 -14.13
N GLN A 203 1.20 7.54 -14.71
CA GLN A 203 -0.18 7.96 -14.45
C GLN A 203 -1.17 6.86 -14.82
N SER A 204 -0.98 6.20 -15.95
CA SER A 204 -1.84 5.10 -16.40
C SER A 204 -1.79 3.87 -15.47
N ASP A 205 -0.65 3.60 -14.78
CA ASP A 205 -0.59 2.55 -13.74
C ASP A 205 -1.54 2.88 -12.59
N VAL A 206 -1.57 4.16 -12.18
CA VAL A 206 -2.39 4.66 -11.08
C VAL A 206 -3.87 4.66 -11.45
N ASP A 207 -4.22 5.17 -12.63
CA ASP A 207 -5.61 5.30 -13.08
C ASP A 207 -6.28 3.94 -13.24
N VAL A 208 -5.60 3.01 -13.91
CA VAL A 208 -6.13 1.64 -14.07
C VAL A 208 -6.24 0.92 -12.74
N THR A 209 -5.37 1.24 -11.78
CA THR A 209 -5.42 0.60 -10.47
C THR A 209 -6.66 0.99 -9.67
N ARG A 210 -7.18 2.20 -9.83
CA ARG A 210 -8.46 2.59 -9.21
C ARG A 210 -9.60 1.71 -9.73
N LEU A 211 -9.60 1.39 -11.03
CA LEU A 211 -10.57 0.43 -11.60
C LEU A 211 -10.34 -0.97 -11.03
N ALA A 212 -9.09 -1.43 -10.97
CA ALA A 212 -8.73 -2.73 -10.40
C ALA A 212 -9.20 -2.87 -8.93
N ALA A 213 -8.97 -1.85 -8.12
CA ALA A 213 -9.43 -1.82 -6.73
C ALA A 213 -10.96 -1.86 -6.63
N SER A 214 -11.67 -1.16 -7.52
CA SER A 214 -13.14 -1.17 -7.58
C SER A 214 -13.67 -2.56 -8.00
N ILE A 215 -13.00 -3.24 -8.93
CA ILE A 215 -13.30 -4.64 -9.30
C ILE A 215 -13.07 -5.56 -8.09
N GLY A 216 -11.94 -5.43 -7.40
CA GLY A 216 -11.63 -6.19 -6.19
C GLY A 216 -12.66 -5.95 -5.08
N TYR A 217 -13.05 -4.69 -4.87
CA TYR A 217 -14.09 -4.33 -3.91
C TYR A 217 -15.45 -4.96 -4.26
N SER A 218 -15.85 -4.93 -5.53
CA SER A 218 -17.06 -5.61 -6.01
C SER A 218 -17.02 -7.12 -5.69
N ARG A 219 -15.85 -7.75 -5.85
CA ARG A 219 -15.66 -9.17 -5.48
C ARG A 219 -15.76 -9.37 -3.97
N LEU A 220 -15.16 -8.49 -3.14
CA LEU A 220 -15.28 -8.56 -1.69
C LEU A 220 -16.73 -8.55 -1.22
N GLN A 221 -17.61 -7.75 -1.85
CA GLN A 221 -19.04 -7.67 -1.53
C GLN A 221 -19.76 -9.01 -1.72
N THR A 222 -19.23 -9.95 -2.49
CA THR A 222 -19.82 -11.29 -2.66
C THR A 222 -19.46 -12.24 -1.51
N SER A 223 -18.49 -11.89 -0.65
CA SER A 223 -18.11 -12.70 0.51
C SER A 223 -19.07 -12.48 1.69
N PRO A 224 -19.71 -13.54 2.21
CA PRO A 224 -20.50 -13.42 3.45
C PRO A 224 -19.66 -12.96 4.66
N ASP A 225 -18.38 -13.35 4.72
CA ASP A 225 -17.48 -12.99 5.81
C ASP A 225 -17.10 -11.51 5.76
N PHE A 226 -16.81 -10.98 4.58
CA PHE A 226 -16.57 -9.55 4.36
C PHE A 226 -17.80 -8.74 4.81
N ARG A 227 -19.00 -9.11 4.36
CA ARG A 227 -20.24 -8.38 4.72
C ARG A 227 -20.52 -8.43 6.23
N ARG A 228 -20.27 -9.56 6.88
CA ARG A 228 -20.40 -9.66 8.35
C ARG A 228 -19.40 -8.76 9.06
N GLN A 229 -18.14 -8.72 8.57
CA GLN A 229 -17.12 -7.86 9.16
C GLN A 229 -17.40 -6.37 8.91
N MET A 230 -17.91 -6.01 7.72
CA MET A 230 -18.38 -4.67 7.40
C MET A 230 -19.46 -4.20 8.37
N ALA A 231 -20.48 -5.03 8.63
CA ALA A 231 -21.54 -4.69 9.58
C ALA A 231 -21.01 -4.49 11.01
N ARG A 232 -19.96 -5.22 11.42
CA ARG A 232 -19.32 -5.03 12.74
C ARG A 232 -18.57 -3.71 12.78
N ALA A 233 -17.80 -3.37 11.75
CA ALA A 233 -17.08 -2.10 11.65
C ALA A 233 -18.03 -0.90 11.63
N GLN A 234 -19.15 -0.96 10.90
CA GLN A 234 -20.20 0.07 10.91
C GLN A 234 -20.81 0.26 12.31
N LYS A 235 -21.09 -0.85 13.00
CA LYS A 235 -21.62 -0.81 14.40
C LYS A 235 -20.59 -0.23 15.38
N GLU A 236 -19.31 -0.58 15.23
CA GLU A 236 -18.21 -0.02 16.02
C GLU A 236 -18.10 1.49 15.79
N PHE A 237 -18.14 1.93 14.54
CA PHE A 237 -18.08 3.36 14.18
C PHE A 237 -19.27 4.14 14.75
N ALA A 238 -20.50 3.61 14.65
CA ALA A 238 -21.71 4.24 15.16
C ALA A 238 -21.71 4.41 16.70
N ARG A 239 -21.07 3.51 17.45
CA ARG A 239 -20.96 3.61 18.92
C ARG A 239 -19.98 4.68 19.40
N GLY A 240 -19.08 5.12 18.56
CA GLY A 240 -18.06 6.12 18.89
C GLY A 240 -18.42 7.55 18.42
N ARG A 241 -19.63 7.76 17.89
CA ARG A 241 -20.20 9.08 17.53
C ARG A 241 -20.80 9.83 18.71
#